data_6d8c2ed283b324306667032aa2b5d635
#
_entry.id   6d8c2ed283b324306667032aa2b5d635
#
_cell.length_a   1.000
_cell.length_b   1.000
_cell.length_c   1.000
_cell.angle_alpha   90.00
_cell.angle_beta   90.00
_cell.angle_gamma   90.00
#
_symmetry.space_group_name_H-M   'P 1'
#
loop_
_entity.id
_entity.type
_entity.pdbx_description
1 polymer ?
#
loop_
_entity_poly.entity_id
_entity_poly.type
_entity_poly.pdbx_seq_one_letter_code
_entity_poly.pdbx_strand_id
1 'polypeptide(L)'
;MALDGENQEYQIPYGAKLSVVEGEEIAKGDRLTEGSLNPHDVLRISGVKATQNYLVSQVVGVYKSQGVDINSKHIEVMVRQMMRKIRIEESGDTTMLPGEDVDVAEFEEQNTEMLEAGKTPAEGRAILLGITKASLATDSFLSAASFQETTRVLTDAAIKGKVDPLLGLKENVIIGKLIPAGTGMSRYRDIKVKYNVPMPEVATAETAAEETPDKE
;
A
#
# COMPACT_ATOMS: atom_id res chain seq x y z
N MET A 1 -31.12 26.72 -2.20
CA MET A 1 -30.75 27.92 -1.41
C MET A 1 -29.73 27.45 -0.40
N ALA A 2 -28.57 28.06 -0.34
CA ALA A 2 -27.64 27.78 0.75
C ALA A 2 -28.29 28.24 2.08
N LEU A 3 -27.94 27.55 3.17
CA LEU A 3 -28.45 27.88 4.51
C LEU A 3 -28.17 29.33 4.92
N ASP A 4 -27.18 29.98 4.29
CA ASP A 4 -26.76 31.36 4.53
C ASP A 4 -27.39 32.37 3.56
N GLY A 5 -28.37 31.94 2.73
CA GLY A 5 -29.09 32.85 1.81
C GLY A 5 -28.30 33.26 0.57
N GLU A 6 -27.08 32.74 0.34
CA GLU A 6 -26.31 33.00 -0.85
C GLU A 6 -26.74 32.04 -1.98
N ASN A 7 -27.03 32.61 -3.15
CA ASN A 7 -27.30 31.80 -4.35
C ASN A 7 -25.96 31.48 -5.04
N GLN A 8 -25.67 30.20 -5.24
CA GLN A 8 -24.54 29.76 -6.02
C GLN A 8 -25.04 29.23 -7.37
N GLU A 9 -24.47 29.72 -8.46
CA GLU A 9 -24.79 29.29 -9.82
C GLU A 9 -23.67 28.38 -10.34
N TYR A 10 -24.08 27.19 -10.81
CA TYR A 10 -23.18 26.23 -11.43
C TYR A 10 -23.53 26.09 -12.91
N GLN A 11 -22.56 26.37 -13.79
CA GLN A 11 -22.72 26.15 -15.23
C GLN A 11 -22.59 24.67 -15.55
N ILE A 12 -23.62 24.10 -16.14
CA ILE A 12 -23.67 22.69 -16.53
C ILE A 12 -23.44 22.58 -18.04
N PRO A 13 -22.59 21.63 -18.50
CA PRO A 13 -22.38 21.42 -19.94
C PRO A 13 -23.69 21.07 -20.65
N TYR A 14 -23.85 21.54 -21.90
CA TYR A 14 -25.02 21.25 -22.71
C TYR A 14 -25.20 19.73 -22.91
N GLY A 15 -26.40 19.23 -22.64
CA GLY A 15 -26.73 17.81 -22.77
C GLY A 15 -26.46 16.95 -21.54
N ALA A 16 -25.91 17.50 -20.46
CA ALA A 16 -25.80 16.76 -19.21
C ALA A 16 -27.18 16.59 -18.55
N LYS A 17 -27.45 15.38 -18.11
CA LYS A 17 -28.68 15.06 -17.35
C LYS A 17 -28.51 15.45 -15.89
N LEU A 18 -29.50 16.12 -15.33
CA LEU A 18 -29.58 16.40 -13.89
C LEU A 18 -29.98 15.16 -13.11
N SER A 19 -29.32 14.95 -12.00
CA SER A 19 -29.62 13.88 -11.02
C SER A 19 -30.52 14.35 -9.87
N VAL A 20 -30.75 15.67 -9.79
CA VAL A 20 -31.54 16.31 -8.72
C VAL A 20 -32.81 16.91 -9.28
N VAL A 21 -33.84 16.98 -8.43
CA VAL A 21 -35.15 17.54 -8.75
C VAL A 21 -35.28 18.94 -8.14
N GLU A 22 -36.06 19.81 -8.77
CA GLU A 22 -36.31 21.18 -8.28
C GLU A 22 -36.97 21.13 -6.89
N GLY A 23 -36.39 21.85 -5.92
CA GLY A 23 -36.82 21.87 -4.52
C GLY A 23 -36.23 20.76 -3.63
N GLU A 24 -35.36 19.93 -4.14
CA GLU A 24 -34.67 18.90 -3.37
C GLU A 24 -33.56 19.50 -2.48
N GLU A 25 -33.49 19.06 -1.22
CA GLU A 25 -32.38 19.41 -0.34
C GLU A 25 -31.18 18.53 -0.64
N ILE A 26 -30.05 19.16 -0.93
CA ILE A 26 -28.78 18.46 -1.25
C ILE A 26 -27.77 18.61 -0.13
N ALA A 27 -27.06 17.52 0.15
CA ALA A 27 -25.96 17.51 1.10
C ALA A 27 -24.61 17.72 0.40
N LYS A 28 -23.60 18.09 1.17
CA LYS A 28 -22.24 18.22 0.67
C LYS A 28 -21.74 16.90 0.09
N GLY A 29 -21.44 16.90 -1.22
CA GLY A 29 -20.95 15.72 -1.93
C GLY A 29 -21.99 15.00 -2.80
N ASP A 30 -23.25 15.44 -2.79
CA ASP A 30 -24.29 14.87 -3.64
C ASP A 30 -24.06 15.19 -5.12
N ARG A 31 -24.48 14.30 -5.98
CA ARG A 31 -24.32 14.46 -7.43
C ARG A 31 -25.40 15.38 -7.98
N LEU A 32 -24.99 16.43 -8.64
CA LEU A 32 -25.92 17.30 -9.36
C LEU A 32 -26.21 16.82 -10.78
N THR A 33 -25.24 16.12 -11.40
CA THR A 33 -25.35 15.60 -12.76
C THR A 33 -25.05 14.10 -12.81
N GLU A 34 -25.66 13.40 -13.77
CA GLU A 34 -25.30 12.01 -14.06
C GLU A 34 -23.86 11.96 -14.61
N GLY A 35 -23.09 10.95 -14.19
CA GLY A 35 -21.73 10.71 -14.67
C GLY A 35 -20.79 10.16 -13.61
N SER A 36 -19.54 9.92 -13.99
CA SER A 36 -18.50 9.49 -13.07
C SER A 36 -17.98 10.69 -12.29
N LEU A 37 -17.87 10.55 -10.96
CA LEU A 37 -17.24 11.54 -10.12
C LEU A 37 -15.71 11.41 -10.19
N ASN A 38 -15.01 12.52 -10.01
CA ASN A 38 -13.57 12.50 -9.80
C ASN A 38 -13.26 11.91 -8.41
N PRO A 39 -12.53 10.78 -8.31
CA PRO A 39 -12.23 10.17 -7.01
C PRO A 39 -11.47 11.08 -6.05
N HIS A 40 -10.65 12.01 -6.56
CA HIS A 40 -9.92 12.97 -5.73
C HIS A 40 -10.87 13.97 -5.05
N ASP A 41 -11.94 14.38 -5.76
CA ASP A 41 -12.95 15.27 -5.18
C ASP A 41 -13.81 14.54 -4.16
N VAL A 42 -14.16 13.27 -4.41
CA VAL A 42 -14.84 12.42 -3.43
C VAL A 42 -14.00 12.27 -2.17
N LEU A 43 -12.66 12.08 -2.30
CA LEU A 43 -11.74 11.99 -1.18
C LEU A 43 -11.73 13.28 -0.35
N ARG A 44 -11.67 14.41 -1.02
CA ARG A 44 -11.63 15.73 -0.37
C ARG A 44 -12.93 16.08 0.35
N ILE A 45 -14.07 15.69 -0.23
CA ILE A 45 -15.41 16.08 0.26
C ILE A 45 -15.97 15.08 1.25
N SER A 46 -15.96 13.79 0.88
CA SER A 46 -16.65 12.71 1.58
C SER A 46 -15.71 11.79 2.38
N GLY A 47 -14.38 11.98 2.22
CA GLY A 47 -13.36 11.26 2.98
C GLY A 47 -12.98 9.89 2.42
N VAL A 48 -12.07 9.23 3.14
CA VAL A 48 -11.39 7.99 2.71
C VAL A 48 -12.38 6.85 2.46
N LYS A 49 -13.26 6.57 3.42
CA LYS A 49 -14.19 5.43 3.37
C LYS A 49 -15.19 5.54 2.22
N ALA A 50 -15.72 6.75 1.98
CA ALA A 50 -16.64 7.00 0.86
C ALA A 50 -15.94 6.79 -0.49
N THR A 51 -14.68 7.24 -0.61
CA THR A 51 -13.87 7.06 -1.83
C THR A 51 -13.55 5.59 -2.08
N GLN A 52 -13.21 4.83 -1.05
CA GLN A 52 -12.99 3.39 -1.18
C GLN A 52 -14.23 2.69 -1.70
N ASN A 53 -15.38 2.94 -1.10
CA ASN A 53 -16.65 2.34 -1.52
C ASN A 53 -17.02 2.76 -2.95
N TYR A 54 -16.81 4.01 -3.31
CA TYR A 54 -17.03 4.53 -4.66
C TYR A 54 -16.18 3.80 -5.69
N LEU A 55 -14.86 3.72 -5.47
CA LEU A 55 -13.94 3.04 -6.39
C LEU A 55 -14.28 1.56 -6.55
N VAL A 56 -14.53 0.85 -5.44
CA VAL A 56 -14.91 -0.57 -5.47
C VAL A 56 -16.20 -0.76 -6.26
N SER A 57 -17.23 0.05 -5.99
CA SER A 57 -18.53 -0.08 -6.67
C SER A 57 -18.42 0.17 -8.17
N GLN A 58 -17.64 1.18 -8.60
CA GLN A 58 -17.42 1.48 -10.02
C GLN A 58 -16.70 0.35 -10.75
N VAL A 59 -15.61 -0.17 -10.17
CA VAL A 59 -14.84 -1.25 -10.79
C VAL A 59 -15.65 -2.55 -10.85
N VAL A 60 -16.31 -2.94 -9.76
CA VAL A 60 -17.20 -4.13 -9.72
C VAL A 60 -18.35 -3.98 -10.72
N GLY A 61 -18.92 -2.77 -10.85
CA GLY A 61 -19.97 -2.47 -11.83
C GLY A 61 -19.51 -2.72 -13.26
N VAL A 62 -18.29 -2.33 -13.62
CA VAL A 62 -17.72 -2.61 -14.95
C VAL A 62 -17.55 -4.12 -15.19
N TYR A 63 -17.02 -4.87 -14.22
CA TYR A 63 -16.90 -6.32 -14.35
C TYR A 63 -18.27 -7.00 -14.54
N LYS A 64 -19.26 -6.60 -13.73
CA LYS A 64 -20.64 -7.14 -13.84
C LYS A 64 -21.28 -6.82 -15.19
N SER A 65 -21.07 -5.62 -15.73
CA SER A 65 -21.60 -5.25 -17.05
C SER A 65 -21.02 -6.11 -18.19
N GLN A 66 -19.83 -6.66 -18.00
CA GLN A 66 -19.16 -7.57 -18.93
C GLN A 66 -19.47 -9.07 -18.63
N GLY A 67 -20.38 -9.35 -17.69
CA GLY A 67 -20.78 -10.71 -17.34
C GLY A 67 -19.75 -11.46 -16.47
N VAL A 68 -18.78 -10.77 -15.90
CA VAL A 68 -17.76 -11.36 -15.02
C VAL A 68 -18.21 -11.21 -13.57
N ASP A 69 -18.40 -12.31 -12.88
CA ASP A 69 -18.67 -12.31 -11.43
C ASP A 69 -17.35 -12.38 -10.66
N ILE A 70 -17.01 -11.28 -10.00
CA ILE A 70 -15.79 -11.13 -9.20
C ILE A 70 -16.15 -10.74 -7.76
N ASN A 71 -15.51 -11.38 -6.78
CA ASN A 71 -15.69 -10.98 -5.38
C ASN A 71 -14.98 -9.63 -5.13
N SER A 72 -15.69 -8.70 -4.50
CA SER A 72 -15.23 -7.32 -4.22
C SER A 72 -13.90 -7.25 -3.46
N LYS A 73 -13.60 -8.26 -2.62
CA LYS A 73 -12.36 -8.32 -1.82
C LYS A 73 -11.07 -8.13 -2.65
N HIS A 74 -11.06 -8.61 -3.90
CA HIS A 74 -9.89 -8.48 -4.77
C HIS A 74 -9.65 -7.02 -5.18
N ILE A 75 -10.73 -6.26 -5.38
CA ILE A 75 -10.66 -4.83 -5.69
C ILE A 75 -10.39 -4.01 -4.42
N GLU A 76 -11.03 -4.38 -3.30
CA GLU A 76 -10.84 -3.71 -2.01
C GLU A 76 -9.38 -3.70 -1.55
N VAL A 77 -8.66 -4.83 -1.73
CA VAL A 77 -7.22 -4.91 -1.41
C VAL A 77 -6.41 -3.93 -2.24
N MET A 78 -6.69 -3.81 -3.55
CA MET A 78 -6.00 -2.85 -4.43
C MET A 78 -6.30 -1.41 -4.04
N VAL A 79 -7.57 -1.08 -3.81
CA VAL A 79 -8.00 0.27 -3.40
C VAL A 79 -7.39 0.66 -2.05
N ARG A 80 -7.30 -0.27 -1.09
CA ARG A 80 -6.62 -0.05 0.18
C ARG A 80 -5.16 0.37 -0.02
N GLN A 81 -4.43 -0.30 -0.91
CA GLN A 81 -3.03 0.05 -1.21
C GLN A 81 -2.89 1.41 -1.92
N MET A 82 -3.86 1.80 -2.74
CA MET A 82 -3.88 3.11 -3.39
C MET A 82 -4.06 4.28 -2.41
N MET A 83 -4.63 4.02 -1.22
CA MET A 83 -4.93 5.03 -0.19
C MET A 83 -4.10 4.83 1.09
N ARG A 84 -2.97 4.15 1.00
CA ARG A 84 -2.10 3.84 2.14
C ARG A 84 -1.22 5.01 2.56
N LYS A 85 -1.08 6.05 1.75
CA LYS A 85 -0.17 7.17 1.99
C LYS A 85 -0.93 8.44 2.41
N ILE A 86 -0.29 9.18 3.31
CA ILE A 86 -0.70 10.51 3.80
C ILE A 86 0.36 11.50 3.36
N ARG A 87 -0.04 12.65 2.85
CA ARG A 87 0.85 13.78 2.59
C ARG A 87 0.89 14.68 3.80
N ILE A 88 2.08 14.93 4.31
CA ILE A 88 2.30 15.81 5.43
C ILE A 88 2.09 17.27 4.97
N GLU A 89 1.21 17.99 5.65
CA GLU A 89 0.98 19.43 5.45
C GLU A 89 1.79 20.24 6.46
N GLU A 90 1.73 19.87 7.74
CA GLU A 90 2.50 20.49 8.81
C GLU A 90 3.22 19.41 9.64
N SER A 91 4.51 19.60 9.87
CA SER A 91 5.36 18.62 10.57
C SER A 91 5.18 18.61 12.09
N GLY A 92 4.66 19.70 12.67
CA GLY A 92 4.68 19.85 14.12
C GLY A 92 6.08 19.64 14.71
N ASP A 93 6.15 18.88 15.80
CA ASP A 93 7.41 18.50 16.47
C ASP A 93 7.92 17.11 16.02
N THR A 94 7.34 16.53 14.96
CA THR A 94 7.74 15.23 14.41
C THR A 94 8.98 15.36 13.51
N THR A 95 9.59 14.21 13.17
CA THR A 95 10.74 14.14 12.24
C THR A 95 10.33 14.15 10.77
N MET A 96 9.03 14.17 10.47
CA MET A 96 8.47 14.15 9.12
C MET A 96 8.68 15.49 8.41
N LEU A 97 8.85 15.44 7.10
CA LEU A 97 9.05 16.65 6.30
C LEU A 97 7.72 17.08 5.64
N PRO A 98 7.40 18.38 5.62
CA PRO A 98 6.24 18.90 4.89
C PRO A 98 6.33 18.53 3.40
N GLY A 99 5.20 18.04 2.83
CA GLY A 99 5.12 17.57 1.44
C GLY A 99 5.58 16.14 1.20
N GLU A 100 6.06 15.42 2.20
CA GLU A 100 6.42 14.01 2.11
C GLU A 100 5.17 13.12 2.14
N ASP A 101 5.23 12.00 1.39
CA ASP A 101 4.18 10.99 1.35
C ASP A 101 4.58 9.82 2.28
N VAL A 102 4.03 9.81 3.49
CA VAL A 102 4.34 8.85 4.56
C VAL A 102 3.26 7.77 4.63
N ASP A 103 3.58 6.59 5.16
CA ASP A 103 2.61 5.53 5.43
C ASP A 103 1.66 5.90 6.57
N VAL A 104 0.38 5.55 6.44
CA VAL A 104 -0.63 5.81 7.48
C VAL A 104 -0.21 5.25 8.84
N ALA A 105 0.34 4.02 8.88
CA ALA A 105 0.75 3.39 10.13
C ALA A 105 1.91 4.13 10.80
N GLU A 106 2.91 4.53 10.03
CA GLU A 106 4.05 5.31 10.51
C GLU A 106 3.62 6.70 11.01
N PHE A 107 2.70 7.34 10.28
CA PHE A 107 2.13 8.63 10.67
C PHE A 107 1.37 8.54 12.00
N GLU A 108 0.54 7.50 12.17
CA GLU A 108 -0.21 7.28 13.41
C GLU A 108 0.72 6.94 14.59
N GLU A 109 1.75 6.13 14.37
CA GLU A 109 2.74 5.76 15.39
C GLU A 109 3.50 6.99 15.90
N GLN A 110 4.09 7.79 14.99
CA GLN A 110 4.83 9.00 15.38
C GLN A 110 3.92 10.04 16.05
N ASN A 111 2.70 10.22 15.57
CA ASN A 111 1.76 11.15 16.21
C ASN A 111 1.34 10.68 17.61
N THR A 112 1.19 9.38 17.83
CA THR A 112 0.89 8.82 19.14
C THR A 112 2.04 9.09 20.12
N GLU A 113 3.30 8.85 19.70
CA GLU A 113 4.49 9.14 20.49
C GLU A 113 4.58 10.64 20.86
N MET A 114 4.27 11.53 19.89
CA MET A 114 4.30 12.98 20.15
C MET A 114 3.22 13.41 21.14
N LEU A 115 2.01 12.85 21.02
CA LEU A 115 0.91 13.12 21.94
C LEU A 115 1.23 12.63 23.37
N GLU A 116 1.83 11.44 23.51
CA GLU A 116 2.27 10.91 24.80
C GLU A 116 3.38 11.78 25.42
N ALA A 117 4.26 12.34 24.60
CA ALA A 117 5.30 13.29 25.03
C ALA A 117 4.79 14.70 25.30
N GLY A 118 3.48 15.00 25.08
CA GLY A 118 2.89 16.33 25.24
C GLY A 118 3.37 17.34 24.20
N LYS A 119 3.79 16.91 23.02
CA LYS A 119 4.26 17.72 21.89
C LYS A 119 3.18 17.87 20.83
N THR A 120 3.43 18.75 19.86
CA THR A 120 2.51 19.00 18.73
C THR A 120 2.63 17.89 17.70
N PRO A 121 1.55 17.13 17.38
CA PRO A 121 1.55 16.12 16.34
C PRO A 121 1.64 16.75 14.94
N ALA A 122 2.02 15.94 13.95
CA ALA A 122 1.99 16.33 12.53
C ALA A 122 0.56 16.33 12.00
N GLU A 123 0.27 17.28 11.10
CA GLU A 123 -0.98 17.30 10.33
C GLU A 123 -0.73 16.81 8.90
N GLY A 124 -1.61 15.94 8.41
CA GLY A 124 -1.50 15.38 7.09
C GLY A 124 -2.85 15.06 6.46
N ARG A 125 -2.85 15.03 5.13
CA ARG A 125 -4.04 14.72 4.35
C ARG A 125 -3.87 13.41 3.58
N ALA A 126 -4.89 12.54 3.67
CA ALA A 126 -4.94 11.32 2.89
C ALA A 126 -4.88 11.63 1.38
N ILE A 127 -4.06 10.89 0.66
CA ILE A 127 -3.92 11.01 -0.79
C ILE A 127 -4.36 9.72 -1.49
N LEU A 128 -4.86 9.87 -2.71
CA LEU A 128 -5.18 8.76 -3.59
C LEU A 128 -4.09 8.65 -4.66
N LEU A 129 -3.35 7.55 -4.65
CA LEU A 129 -2.36 7.23 -5.66
C LEU A 129 -2.97 6.33 -6.73
N GLY A 130 -2.63 6.56 -7.99
CA GLY A 130 -2.93 5.61 -9.06
C GLY A 130 -2.21 4.28 -8.84
N ILE A 131 -2.69 3.19 -9.45
CA ILE A 131 -2.17 1.83 -9.27
C ILE A 131 -0.64 1.78 -9.47
N THR A 132 -0.13 2.37 -10.54
CA THR A 132 1.31 2.39 -10.82
C THR A 132 2.10 3.14 -9.75
N LYS A 133 1.64 4.33 -9.33
CA LYS A 133 2.31 5.11 -8.28
C LYS A 133 2.26 4.39 -6.94
N ALA A 134 1.13 3.79 -6.59
CA ALA A 134 0.98 3.01 -5.36
C ALA A 134 1.94 1.81 -5.34
N SER A 135 2.14 1.14 -6.49
CA SER A 135 3.06 0.02 -6.62
C SER A 135 4.54 0.42 -6.52
N LEU A 136 4.88 1.65 -6.93
CA LEU A 136 6.25 2.19 -6.81
C LEU A 136 6.52 2.83 -5.44
N ALA A 137 5.48 3.26 -4.74
CA ALA A 137 5.56 3.88 -3.41
C ALA A 137 5.61 2.85 -2.27
N THR A 138 6.12 1.64 -2.52
CA THR A 138 6.34 0.59 -1.53
C THR A 138 7.63 0.81 -0.76
N ASP A 139 7.68 0.30 0.47
CA ASP A 139 8.85 0.45 1.34
C ASP A 139 10.06 -0.36 0.83
N SER A 140 9.80 -1.47 0.12
CA SER A 140 10.82 -2.29 -0.54
C SER A 140 11.21 -1.71 -1.89
N PHE A 141 12.43 -1.17 -2.00
CA PHE A 141 12.96 -0.69 -3.27
C PHE A 141 13.27 -1.82 -4.26
N LEU A 142 13.58 -3.03 -3.77
CA LEU A 142 13.77 -4.21 -4.63
C LEU A 142 12.46 -4.62 -5.33
N SER A 143 11.37 -4.61 -4.59
CA SER A 143 10.03 -4.88 -5.14
C SER A 143 9.63 -3.84 -6.18
N ALA A 144 9.84 -2.56 -5.89
CA ALA A 144 9.55 -1.46 -6.80
C ALA A 144 10.41 -1.52 -8.08
N ALA A 145 11.72 -1.74 -7.95
CA ALA A 145 12.66 -1.85 -9.07
C ALA A 145 12.33 -3.01 -10.03
N SER A 146 11.79 -4.11 -9.51
CA SER A 146 11.41 -5.25 -10.34
C SER A 146 10.09 -5.04 -11.09
N PHE A 147 9.32 -3.99 -10.79
CA PHE A 147 8.05 -3.68 -11.44
C PHE A 147 8.25 -2.75 -12.64
N GLN A 148 8.72 -1.53 -12.40
CA GLN A 148 8.97 -0.52 -13.44
C GLN A 148 10.07 0.46 -13.00
N GLU A 149 10.61 1.23 -13.96
CA GLU A 149 11.58 2.30 -13.70
C GLU A 149 12.82 1.84 -12.89
N THR A 150 13.33 0.65 -13.17
CA THR A 150 14.41 -0.01 -12.42
C THR A 150 15.58 0.92 -12.12
N THR A 151 16.09 1.61 -13.13
CA THR A 151 17.25 2.52 -12.98
C THR A 151 16.96 3.66 -12.02
N ARG A 152 15.79 4.30 -12.16
CA ARG A 152 15.38 5.42 -11.31
C ARG A 152 15.24 4.99 -9.85
N VAL A 153 14.51 3.88 -9.61
CA VAL A 153 14.27 3.37 -8.26
C VAL A 153 15.58 2.98 -7.58
N LEU A 154 16.49 2.28 -8.28
CA LEU A 154 17.78 1.90 -7.73
C LEU A 154 18.68 3.10 -7.48
N THR A 155 18.68 4.09 -8.36
CA THR A 155 19.45 5.33 -8.17
C THR A 155 18.95 6.11 -6.96
N ASP A 156 17.63 6.29 -6.83
CA ASP A 156 17.03 6.97 -5.68
C ASP A 156 17.32 6.23 -4.37
N ALA A 157 17.26 4.89 -4.39
CA ALA A 157 17.58 4.07 -3.23
C ALA A 157 19.04 4.19 -2.82
N ALA A 158 19.96 4.21 -3.79
CA ALA A 158 21.40 4.37 -3.56
C ALA A 158 21.73 5.76 -2.99
N ILE A 159 21.14 6.83 -3.55
CA ILE A 159 21.36 8.20 -3.08
C ILE A 159 20.86 8.37 -1.64
N LYS A 160 19.69 7.79 -1.33
CA LYS A 160 19.07 7.89 0.01
C LYS A 160 19.63 6.86 1.00
N GLY A 161 20.51 5.96 0.60
CA GLY A 161 21.05 4.90 1.45
C GLY A 161 19.95 3.97 2.01
N LYS A 162 18.90 3.70 1.23
CA LYS A 162 17.76 2.88 1.69
C LYS A 162 18.18 1.45 2.00
N VAL A 163 17.66 0.93 3.10
CA VAL A 163 17.77 -0.47 3.50
C VAL A 163 16.43 -1.16 3.27
N ASP A 164 16.43 -2.31 2.59
CA ASP A 164 15.21 -3.09 2.37
C ASP A 164 14.99 -4.06 3.53
N PRO A 165 13.85 -3.99 4.23
CA PRO A 165 13.59 -4.85 5.39
C PRO A 165 13.25 -6.30 5.02
N LEU A 166 13.09 -6.64 3.72
CA LEU A 166 12.80 -7.99 3.21
C LEU A 166 11.55 -8.64 3.82
N LEU A 167 10.52 -7.84 4.08
CA LEU A 167 9.27 -8.30 4.69
C LEU A 167 8.30 -8.96 3.70
N GLY A 168 8.39 -8.64 2.43
CA GLY A 168 7.50 -9.15 1.40
C GLY A 168 7.99 -10.47 0.76
N LEU A 169 7.18 -11.00 -0.14
CA LEU A 169 7.52 -12.24 -0.85
C LEU A 169 8.52 -12.00 -1.98
N LYS A 170 8.32 -10.93 -2.75
CA LYS A 170 9.01 -10.66 -4.00
C LYS A 170 10.50 -10.39 -3.79
N GLU A 171 10.86 -9.55 -2.84
CA GLU A 171 12.23 -9.22 -2.49
C GLU A 171 13.01 -10.45 -1.98
N ASN A 172 12.38 -11.32 -1.20
CA ASN A 172 13.01 -12.55 -0.74
C ASN A 172 13.26 -13.53 -1.89
N VAL A 173 12.31 -13.63 -2.83
CA VAL A 173 12.46 -14.45 -4.04
C VAL A 173 13.61 -13.94 -4.93
N ILE A 174 13.71 -12.62 -5.11
CA ILE A 174 14.79 -12.01 -5.92
C ILE A 174 16.17 -12.32 -5.35
N ILE A 175 16.32 -12.27 -4.02
CA ILE A 175 17.60 -12.53 -3.33
C ILE A 175 17.86 -14.04 -3.21
N GLY A 176 16.85 -14.91 -3.41
CA GLY A 176 16.98 -16.36 -3.24
C GLY A 176 16.84 -16.84 -1.78
N LYS A 177 16.25 -16.03 -0.91
CA LYS A 177 15.92 -16.42 0.47
C LYS A 177 14.55 -17.11 0.53
N LEU A 178 14.32 -17.86 1.60
CA LEU A 178 12.99 -18.40 1.91
C LEU A 178 12.00 -17.25 2.10
N ILE A 179 10.83 -17.35 1.47
CA ILE A 179 9.76 -16.38 1.64
C ILE A 179 9.23 -16.41 3.09
N PRO A 180 8.78 -15.28 3.65
CA PRO A 180 8.24 -15.21 5.01
C PRO A 180 6.80 -15.78 5.09
N ALA A 181 6.60 -16.96 4.49
CA ALA A 181 5.33 -17.68 4.46
C ALA A 181 5.59 -19.19 4.49
N GLY A 182 4.63 -19.98 4.98
CA GLY A 182 4.77 -21.42 5.09
C GLY A 182 5.97 -21.83 5.93
N THR A 183 6.84 -22.67 5.39
CA THR A 183 8.07 -23.18 6.05
C THR A 183 9.16 -22.13 6.26
N GLY A 184 9.09 -20.97 5.57
CA GLY A 184 10.02 -19.85 5.72
C GLY A 184 9.69 -18.91 6.89
N MET A 185 8.58 -19.10 7.57
CA MET A 185 8.22 -18.31 8.75
C MET A 185 9.19 -18.56 9.90
N SER A 186 9.51 -17.52 10.68
CA SER A 186 10.44 -17.58 11.82
C SER A 186 10.08 -18.68 12.80
N ARG A 187 8.80 -18.92 13.06
CA ARG A 187 8.32 -19.97 13.97
C ARG A 187 8.72 -21.39 13.58
N TYR A 188 9.08 -21.63 12.30
CA TYR A 188 9.50 -22.95 11.82
C TYR A 188 11.02 -23.12 11.77
N ARG A 189 11.81 -22.05 11.93
CA ARG A 189 13.28 -22.12 11.89
C ARG A 189 13.88 -22.90 13.05
N ASP A 190 13.23 -22.88 14.21
CA ASP A 190 13.72 -23.53 15.42
C ASP A 190 13.18 -24.96 15.59
N ILE A 191 12.37 -25.45 14.65
CA ILE A 191 11.81 -26.79 14.68
C ILE A 191 12.87 -27.79 14.23
N LYS A 192 13.34 -28.61 15.17
CA LYS A 192 14.23 -29.76 14.90
C LYS A 192 13.38 -30.99 14.62
N VAL A 193 13.51 -31.53 13.41
CA VAL A 193 12.84 -32.76 13.04
C VAL A 193 13.63 -33.96 13.59
N LYS A 194 13.00 -34.78 14.44
CA LYS A 194 13.55 -36.04 14.88
C LYS A 194 13.09 -37.15 13.94
N TYR A 195 14.03 -37.80 13.30
CA TYR A 195 13.74 -38.96 12.45
C TYR A 195 13.67 -40.20 13.34
N ASN A 196 12.56 -40.93 13.29
CA ASN A 196 12.39 -42.21 14.00
C ASN A 196 12.95 -43.40 13.19
N VAL A 197 13.52 -43.14 12.03
CA VAL A 197 14.14 -44.19 11.19
C VAL A 197 15.66 -43.93 11.20
N PRO A 198 16.49 -44.97 11.48
CA PRO A 198 17.91 -44.77 11.37
C PRO A 198 18.29 -44.42 9.96
N MET A 199 18.83 -43.21 9.75
CA MET A 199 19.37 -42.84 8.43
C MET A 199 20.58 -43.72 8.15
N PRO A 200 20.75 -44.28 6.93
CA PRO A 200 21.99 -44.91 6.54
C PRO A 200 23.11 -43.88 6.65
N GLU A 201 24.18 -44.23 7.34
CA GLU A 201 25.40 -43.40 7.46
C GLU A 201 25.87 -43.08 6.04
N VAL A 202 25.65 -41.88 5.57
CA VAL A 202 26.31 -41.35 4.38
C VAL A 202 27.76 -41.14 4.79
N ALA A 203 28.65 -42.03 4.41
CA ALA A 203 30.09 -41.89 4.56
C ALA A 203 30.50 -40.54 3.94
N THR A 204 30.72 -39.55 4.77
CA THR A 204 31.31 -38.27 4.36
C THR A 204 32.72 -38.56 3.85
N ALA A 205 33.00 -38.19 2.60
CA ALA A 205 34.28 -38.37 1.89
C ALA A 205 35.47 -37.62 2.53
N GLU A 206 35.33 -37.14 3.76
CA GLU A 206 36.36 -36.41 4.50
C GLU A 206 37.27 -37.31 5.35
N THR A 207 36.96 -38.58 5.50
CA THR A 207 37.80 -39.51 6.32
C THR A 207 38.82 -40.31 5.52
N ALA A 208 38.95 -40.06 4.19
CA ALA A 208 39.88 -40.80 3.34
C ALA A 208 41.22 -40.09 3.05
N ALA A 209 41.50 -38.96 3.71
CA ALA A 209 42.71 -38.16 3.45
C ALA A 209 43.81 -38.22 4.54
N GLU A 210 43.66 -39.05 5.57
CA GLU A 210 44.60 -39.09 6.73
C GLU A 210 45.25 -40.47 7.00
N GLU A 211 45.46 -41.27 5.96
CA GLU A 211 46.34 -42.46 6.07
C GLU A 211 47.27 -42.58 4.88
N THR A 212 48.32 -41.76 4.84
CA THR A 212 49.56 -42.14 4.18
C THR A 212 50.63 -42.39 5.26
N PRO A 213 51.08 -43.64 5.45
CA PRO A 213 52.17 -43.89 6.38
C PRO A 213 53.51 -43.48 5.75
N ASP A 214 54.26 -42.68 6.49
CA ASP A 214 55.68 -42.51 6.29
C ASP A 214 56.37 -43.86 6.23
N LYS A 215 57.03 -44.21 5.13
CA LYS A 215 58.11 -45.16 5.07
C LYS A 215 59.14 -44.76 4.03
N GLU A 216 60.36 -44.49 4.59
CA GLU A 216 61.71 -44.55 4.04
C GLU A 216 62.10 -43.64 2.86
#